data_757fbef98267dfb2f2cb25107997f5a9
#
_entry.id   757fbef98267dfb2f2cb25107997f5a9
#
_cell.length_a   1.000
_cell.length_b   1.000
_cell.length_c   1.000
_cell.angle_alpha   90.00
_cell.angle_beta   90.00
_cell.angle_gamma   90.00
#
_symmetry.space_group_name_H-M   'P 1'
#
loop_
_entity.id
_entity.type
_entity.pdbx_description
1 polymer ?
#
loop_
_entity_poly.entity_id
_entity_poly.type
_entity_poly.pdbx_seq_one_letter_code
_entity_poly.pdbx_strand_id
1 'polypeptide(L)'
;MSSPSAHVRYVALVAALMAAGAWMFAPTPDEVAVRAALEHYVQGHATGDGAHMKLAFNPAAHLFWSSGDTLATRTVDEYIARMPGKPAADEATGVRKRRIEHIDVTGNAATGKIVLDYPDAYIVDYMSLLKTNGEWRIINKIFNVEPKKK
;
A
#
# COMPACT_ATOMS: atom_id res chain seq x y z
N MET A 1 -40.84 -39.13 14.99
CA MET A 1 -40.03 -37.95 14.73
C MET A 1 -38.75 -38.09 15.54
N SER A 2 -37.62 -38.48 14.94
CA SER A 2 -36.35 -38.69 15.61
C SER A 2 -35.61 -37.36 15.77
N SER A 3 -35.29 -37.03 17.02
CA SER A 3 -34.50 -35.85 17.36
C SER A 3 -33.05 -36.03 16.80
N PRO A 4 -32.44 -35.00 16.18
CA PRO A 4 -31.07 -35.12 15.69
C PRO A 4 -30.10 -35.38 16.85
N SER A 5 -29.16 -36.31 16.64
CA SER A 5 -28.20 -36.74 17.66
C SER A 5 -27.32 -35.57 18.16
N ALA A 6 -26.85 -35.66 19.41
CA ALA A 6 -26.00 -34.64 20.01
C ALA A 6 -24.77 -34.28 19.13
N HIS A 7 -24.22 -35.28 18.43
CA HIS A 7 -23.06 -35.08 17.51
C HIS A 7 -23.36 -34.11 16.33
N VAL A 8 -24.58 -34.17 15.75
CA VAL A 8 -24.99 -33.25 14.67
C VAL A 8 -25.09 -31.82 15.18
N ARG A 9 -25.54 -31.62 16.41
CA ARG A 9 -25.63 -30.29 17.03
C ARG A 9 -24.25 -29.69 17.33
N TYR A 10 -23.28 -30.49 17.79
CA TYR A 10 -21.91 -30.07 18.05
C TYR A 10 -21.17 -29.69 16.75
N VAL A 11 -21.31 -30.48 15.68
CA VAL A 11 -20.70 -30.19 14.37
C VAL A 11 -21.27 -28.90 13.79
N ALA A 12 -22.58 -28.67 13.88
CA ALA A 12 -23.20 -27.44 13.41
C ALA A 12 -22.77 -26.20 14.20
N LEU A 13 -22.58 -26.31 15.53
CA LEU A 13 -22.12 -25.22 16.40
C LEU A 13 -20.67 -24.87 16.14
N VAL A 14 -19.79 -25.83 15.94
CA VAL A 14 -18.36 -25.61 15.60
C VAL A 14 -18.24 -25.01 14.21
N ALA A 15 -19.01 -25.46 13.23
CA ALA A 15 -19.02 -24.89 11.89
C ALA A 15 -19.51 -23.42 11.89
N ALA A 16 -20.52 -23.09 12.69
CA ALA A 16 -21.02 -21.71 12.84
C ALA A 16 -20.00 -20.78 13.51
N LEU A 17 -19.26 -21.25 14.52
CA LEU A 17 -18.19 -20.51 15.17
C LEU A 17 -16.99 -20.27 14.25
N MET A 18 -16.64 -21.26 13.41
CA MET A 18 -15.57 -21.11 12.41
C MET A 18 -15.96 -20.14 11.29
N ALA A 19 -17.21 -20.14 10.85
CA ALA A 19 -17.69 -19.18 9.86
C ALA A 19 -17.73 -17.74 10.40
N ALA A 20 -18.17 -17.55 11.64
CA ALA A 20 -18.19 -16.24 12.29
C ALA A 20 -16.77 -15.65 12.51
N GLY A 21 -15.79 -16.51 12.81
CA GLY A 21 -14.38 -16.09 12.97
C GLY A 21 -13.73 -15.61 11.69
N ALA A 22 -14.09 -16.17 10.53
CA ALA A 22 -13.54 -15.76 9.24
C ALA A 22 -13.98 -14.35 8.81
N TRP A 23 -15.13 -13.88 9.26
CA TRP A 23 -15.65 -12.54 8.96
C TRP A 23 -14.93 -11.44 9.77
N MET A 24 -14.35 -11.78 10.93
CA MET A 24 -13.67 -10.81 11.78
C MET A 24 -12.27 -10.41 11.25
N PHE A 25 -11.74 -11.12 10.26
CA PHE A 25 -10.41 -10.88 9.66
C PHE A 25 -10.45 -10.46 8.19
N ALA A 26 -11.64 -10.32 7.61
CA ALA A 26 -11.76 -9.83 6.24
C ALA A 26 -11.46 -8.32 6.21
N PRO A 27 -10.64 -7.84 5.24
CA PRO A 27 -10.38 -6.41 5.11
C PRO A 27 -11.68 -5.66 4.82
N THR A 28 -11.82 -4.49 5.42
CA THR A 28 -12.96 -3.61 5.16
C THR A 28 -12.92 -3.05 3.73
N PRO A 29 -14.05 -2.59 3.18
CA PRO A 29 -14.06 -1.94 1.86
C PRO A 29 -13.08 -0.76 1.76
N ASP A 30 -12.88 0.01 2.83
CA ASP A 30 -11.94 1.11 2.86
C ASP A 30 -10.48 0.64 2.91
N GLU A 31 -10.16 -0.43 3.63
CA GLU A 31 -8.82 -1.04 3.57
C GLU A 31 -8.49 -1.58 2.17
N VAL A 32 -9.46 -2.18 1.48
CA VAL A 32 -9.30 -2.62 0.08
C VAL A 32 -9.04 -1.42 -0.84
N ALA A 33 -9.77 -0.31 -0.68
CA ALA A 33 -9.62 0.87 -1.49
C ALA A 33 -8.29 1.62 -1.20
N VAL A 34 -7.87 1.70 0.06
CA VAL A 34 -6.55 2.22 0.45
C VAL A 34 -5.44 1.38 -0.17
N ARG A 35 -5.55 0.04 -0.09
CA ARG A 35 -4.60 -0.87 -0.72
C ARG A 35 -4.51 -0.63 -2.23
N ALA A 36 -5.64 -0.44 -2.91
CA ALA A 36 -5.66 -0.17 -4.35
C ALA A 36 -4.90 1.12 -4.72
N ALA A 37 -5.03 2.20 -3.92
CA ALA A 37 -4.25 3.42 -4.12
C ALA A 37 -2.73 3.17 -3.93
N LEU A 38 -2.35 2.39 -2.92
CA LEU A 38 -0.95 2.01 -2.69
C LEU A 38 -0.41 1.07 -3.78
N GLU A 39 -1.23 0.17 -4.33
CA GLU A 39 -0.85 -0.69 -5.46
C GLU A 39 -0.58 0.13 -6.73
N HIS A 40 -1.32 1.21 -6.98
CA HIS A 40 -0.99 2.14 -8.06
C HIS A 40 0.41 2.75 -7.89
N TYR A 41 0.80 3.12 -6.66
CA TYR A 41 2.16 3.58 -6.39
C TYR A 41 3.20 2.48 -6.70
N VAL A 42 2.98 1.25 -6.25
CA VAL A 42 3.83 0.10 -6.52
C VAL A 42 3.96 -0.16 -8.03
N GLN A 43 2.85 -0.12 -8.77
CA GLN A 43 2.83 -0.29 -10.23
C GLN A 43 3.56 0.85 -10.96
N GLY A 44 3.42 2.10 -10.51
CA GLY A 44 4.19 3.21 -11.06
C GLY A 44 5.70 2.98 -10.95
N HIS A 45 6.16 2.44 -9.83
CA HIS A 45 7.57 2.05 -9.67
C HIS A 45 7.99 0.85 -10.54
N ALA A 46 7.09 -0.11 -10.77
CA ALA A 46 7.38 -1.29 -11.59
C ALA A 46 7.45 -0.95 -13.07
N THR A 47 6.53 -0.12 -13.54
CA THR A 47 6.42 0.23 -14.96
C THR A 47 7.21 1.47 -15.34
N GLY A 48 7.58 2.30 -14.37
CA GLY A 48 8.14 3.64 -14.61
C GLY A 48 7.10 4.63 -15.15
N ASP A 49 5.81 4.28 -15.13
CA ASP A 49 4.73 5.09 -15.72
C ASP A 49 4.13 6.07 -14.70
N GLY A 50 4.23 7.36 -15.01
CA GLY A 50 3.61 8.43 -14.23
C GLY A 50 2.09 8.38 -14.17
N ALA A 51 1.40 7.69 -15.09
CA ALA A 51 -0.05 7.53 -15.05
C ALA A 51 -0.51 6.79 -13.79
N HIS A 52 0.21 5.74 -13.38
CA HIS A 52 -0.06 5.05 -12.12
C HIS A 52 0.13 5.96 -10.90
N MET A 53 1.15 6.83 -10.91
CA MET A 53 1.37 7.80 -9.84
C MET A 53 0.22 8.81 -9.73
N LYS A 54 -0.36 9.26 -10.86
CA LYS A 54 -1.55 10.13 -10.87
C LYS A 54 -2.79 9.45 -10.29
N LEU A 55 -2.89 8.13 -10.41
CA LEU A 55 -3.96 7.36 -9.77
C LEU A 55 -3.71 7.14 -8.27
N ALA A 56 -2.47 7.08 -7.84
CA ALA A 56 -2.10 6.89 -6.43
C ALA A 56 -2.24 8.18 -5.61
N PHE A 57 -1.73 9.29 -6.14
CA PHE A 57 -1.60 10.55 -5.40
C PHE A 57 -2.76 11.53 -5.67
N ASN A 58 -3.05 12.34 -4.66
CA ASN A 58 -3.79 13.59 -4.85
C ASN A 58 -2.87 14.62 -5.54
N PRO A 59 -3.37 15.45 -6.47
CA PRO A 59 -2.55 16.47 -7.12
C PRO A 59 -1.87 17.47 -6.15
N ALA A 60 -2.48 17.72 -4.99
CA ALA A 60 -1.91 18.59 -3.94
C ALA A 60 -0.89 17.88 -3.03
N ALA A 61 -0.56 16.61 -3.30
CA ALA A 61 0.35 15.84 -2.45
C ALA A 61 1.79 16.34 -2.52
N HIS A 62 2.51 16.15 -1.41
CA HIS A 62 3.93 16.44 -1.29
C HIS A 62 4.70 15.23 -0.75
N LEU A 63 5.95 15.17 -1.13
CA LEU A 63 6.94 14.23 -0.61
C LEU A 63 7.94 15.01 0.25
N PHE A 64 8.35 14.41 1.37
CA PHE A 64 9.34 14.99 2.28
C PHE A 64 10.39 13.97 2.66
N TRP A 65 11.63 14.42 2.86
CA TRP A 65 12.73 13.58 3.33
C TRP A 65 13.81 14.42 4.01
N SER A 66 14.64 13.78 4.79
CA SER A 66 15.84 14.42 5.34
C SER A 66 16.97 14.41 4.30
N SER A 67 17.58 15.57 4.05
CA SER A 67 18.79 15.72 3.26
C SER A 67 19.89 16.30 4.16
N GLY A 68 20.69 15.41 4.76
CA GLY A 68 21.51 15.77 5.91
C GLY A 68 20.63 16.26 7.07
N ASP A 69 20.93 17.45 7.60
CA ASP A 69 20.19 18.07 8.70
C ASP A 69 19.03 18.99 8.23
N THR A 70 18.70 18.97 6.93
CA THR A 70 17.65 19.83 6.36
C THR A 70 16.45 19.03 5.89
N LEU A 71 15.27 19.65 6.00
CA LEU A 71 14.04 19.14 5.41
C LEU A 71 14.03 19.45 3.92
N ALA A 72 13.94 18.41 3.10
CA ALA A 72 13.72 18.54 1.66
C ALA A 72 12.27 18.18 1.31
N THR A 73 11.73 18.81 0.29
CA THR A 73 10.36 18.56 -0.19
C THR A 73 10.29 18.57 -1.72
N ARG A 74 9.25 17.95 -2.23
CA ARG A 74 8.91 17.93 -3.65
C ARG A 74 7.40 17.80 -3.81
N THR A 75 6.82 18.51 -4.78
CA THR A 75 5.43 18.31 -5.20
C THR A 75 5.28 16.97 -5.91
N VAL A 76 4.07 16.44 -5.94
CA VAL A 76 3.79 15.20 -6.68
C VAL A 76 4.01 15.38 -8.19
N ASP A 77 3.72 16.55 -8.74
CA ASP A 77 3.93 16.83 -10.17
C ASP A 77 5.42 16.77 -10.54
N GLU A 78 6.30 17.38 -9.72
CA GLU A 78 7.75 17.26 -9.90
C GLU A 78 8.26 15.83 -9.74
N TYR A 79 7.62 15.05 -8.87
CA TYR A 79 7.94 13.63 -8.70
C TYR A 79 7.55 12.81 -9.94
N ILE A 80 6.34 13.01 -10.44
CA ILE A 80 5.81 12.33 -11.64
C ILE A 80 6.64 12.71 -12.88
N ALA A 81 7.02 13.97 -13.01
CA ALA A 81 7.85 14.44 -14.13
C ALA A 81 9.24 13.75 -14.22
N ARG A 82 9.68 13.12 -13.13
CA ARG A 82 10.95 12.36 -13.07
C ARG A 82 10.79 10.87 -13.32
N MET A 83 9.57 10.39 -13.54
CA MET A 83 9.34 8.98 -13.87
C MET A 83 9.97 8.66 -15.24
N PRO A 84 10.69 7.53 -15.35
CA PRO A 84 11.47 7.23 -16.57
C PRO A 84 10.63 6.86 -17.79
N GLY A 85 9.31 6.66 -17.65
CA GLY A 85 8.38 6.28 -18.70
C GLY A 85 8.54 4.83 -19.19
N LYS A 86 9.38 4.04 -18.52
CA LYS A 86 9.65 2.62 -18.83
C LYS A 86 10.14 1.88 -17.58
N PRO A 87 9.99 0.54 -17.52
CA PRO A 87 10.55 -0.26 -16.45
C PRO A 87 12.09 -0.14 -16.35
N ALA A 88 12.62 -0.39 -15.15
CA ALA A 88 14.06 -0.54 -14.97
C ALA A 88 14.59 -1.73 -15.78
N ALA A 89 15.85 -1.66 -16.22
CA ALA A 89 16.45 -2.71 -17.07
C ALA A 89 16.46 -4.10 -16.41
N ASP A 90 16.55 -4.13 -15.09
CA ASP A 90 16.56 -5.35 -14.28
C ASP A 90 15.17 -5.75 -13.71
N GLU A 91 14.10 -5.05 -14.11
CA GLU A 91 12.73 -5.30 -13.59
C GLU A 91 12.29 -6.76 -13.89
N ALA A 92 12.50 -7.23 -15.09
CA ALA A 92 12.09 -8.57 -15.52
C ALA A 92 12.84 -9.70 -14.79
N THR A 93 13.96 -9.43 -14.15
CA THR A 93 14.72 -10.43 -13.39
C THR A 93 14.10 -10.75 -12.04
N GLY A 94 13.14 -9.93 -11.59
CA GLY A 94 12.47 -10.08 -10.32
C GLY A 94 13.34 -9.75 -9.09
N VAL A 95 14.49 -9.10 -9.28
CA VAL A 95 15.36 -8.69 -8.16
C VAL A 95 14.81 -7.46 -7.41
N ARG A 96 13.94 -6.67 -8.08
CA ARG A 96 13.26 -5.53 -7.46
C ARG A 96 12.01 -6.01 -6.75
N LYS A 97 12.02 -5.94 -5.41
CA LYS A 97 10.87 -6.33 -4.59
C LYS A 97 10.15 -5.09 -4.06
N ARG A 98 8.83 -5.16 -4.02
CA ARG A 98 7.97 -4.11 -3.47
C ARG A 98 6.91 -4.74 -2.61
N ARG A 99 6.70 -4.21 -1.41
CA ARG A 99 5.74 -4.77 -0.46
C ARG A 99 4.98 -3.66 0.22
N ILE A 100 3.66 -3.80 0.28
CA ILE A 100 2.81 -3.04 1.21
C ILE A 100 2.81 -3.83 2.51
N GLU A 101 3.51 -3.31 3.54
CA GLU A 101 3.71 -4.02 4.80
C GLU A 101 2.61 -3.74 5.81
N HIS A 102 2.06 -2.54 5.80
CA HIS A 102 1.07 -2.12 6.78
C HIS A 102 0.07 -1.15 6.17
N ILE A 103 -1.19 -1.29 6.58
CA ILE A 103 -2.28 -0.35 6.29
C ILE A 103 -3.07 -0.19 7.59
N ASP A 104 -3.36 1.04 7.97
CA ASP A 104 -4.26 1.39 9.07
C ASP A 104 -5.26 2.43 8.59
N VAL A 105 -6.55 2.20 8.86
CA VAL A 105 -7.66 3.03 8.38
C VAL A 105 -8.55 3.43 9.54
N THR A 106 -8.79 4.74 9.69
CA THR A 106 -9.73 5.29 10.66
C THR A 106 -10.59 6.36 10.01
N GLY A 107 -11.87 6.07 9.80
CA GLY A 107 -12.79 6.99 9.13
C GLY A 107 -12.32 7.34 7.71
N ASN A 108 -12.07 8.61 7.44
CA ASN A 108 -11.60 9.10 6.14
C ASN A 108 -10.08 9.32 6.07
N ALA A 109 -9.32 8.83 7.06
CA ALA A 109 -7.87 8.93 7.12
C ALA A 109 -7.22 7.55 7.18
N ALA A 110 -6.08 7.38 6.51
CA ALA A 110 -5.33 6.15 6.53
C ALA A 110 -3.82 6.39 6.47
N THR A 111 -3.07 5.38 6.91
CA THR A 111 -1.63 5.29 6.70
C THR A 111 -1.26 4.01 5.98
N GLY A 112 -0.14 4.05 5.24
CA GLY A 112 0.44 2.89 4.61
C GLY A 112 1.96 2.89 4.72
N LYS A 113 2.55 1.71 4.93
CA LYS A 113 3.99 1.50 4.88
C LYS A 113 4.33 0.62 3.68
N ILE A 114 5.23 1.11 2.82
CA ILE A 114 5.71 0.39 1.64
C ILE A 114 7.22 0.24 1.75
N VAL A 115 7.71 -0.94 1.39
CA VAL A 115 9.13 -1.22 1.25
C VAL A 115 9.44 -1.49 -0.22
N LEU A 116 10.44 -0.75 -0.74
CA LEU A 116 11.04 -0.98 -2.04
C LEU A 116 12.46 -1.53 -1.79
N ASP A 117 12.63 -2.81 -2.07
CA ASP A 117 13.89 -3.53 -1.90
C ASP A 117 14.52 -3.74 -3.28
N TYR A 118 15.48 -2.88 -3.62
CA TYR A 118 16.17 -2.83 -4.90
C TYR A 118 17.63 -3.28 -4.77
N PRO A 119 18.30 -3.65 -5.87
CA PRO A 119 19.70 -4.09 -5.83
C PRO A 119 20.66 -3.08 -5.20
N ASP A 120 20.38 -1.80 -5.38
CA ASP A 120 21.23 -0.67 -4.99
C ASP A 120 20.73 0.12 -3.78
N ALA A 121 19.49 -0.11 -3.36
CA ALA A 121 18.89 0.63 -2.25
C ALA A 121 17.77 -0.15 -1.55
N TYR A 122 17.63 0.09 -0.24
CA TYR A 122 16.47 -0.30 0.54
C TYR A 122 15.71 0.97 0.94
N ILE A 123 14.47 1.09 0.49
CA ILE A 123 13.67 2.30 0.67
C ILE A 123 12.44 1.96 1.51
N VAL A 124 12.18 2.75 2.52
CA VAL A 124 10.96 2.67 3.33
C VAL A 124 10.16 3.95 3.13
N ASP A 125 8.97 3.78 2.61
CA ASP A 125 7.98 4.85 2.40
C ASP A 125 6.87 4.77 3.44
N TYR A 126 6.56 5.88 4.08
CA TYR A 126 5.38 6.07 4.92
C TYR A 126 4.42 7.02 4.21
N MET A 127 3.20 6.56 3.98
CA MET A 127 2.16 7.27 3.25
C MET A 127 1.05 7.71 4.19
N SER A 128 0.54 8.93 3.99
CA SER A 128 -0.73 9.37 4.55
C SER A 128 -1.76 9.49 3.43
N LEU A 129 -2.96 8.96 3.64
CA LEU A 129 -4.04 8.98 2.66
C LEU A 129 -5.29 9.63 3.26
N LEU A 130 -6.06 10.28 2.41
CA LEU A 130 -7.39 10.77 2.75
C LEU A 130 -8.42 10.28 1.72
N LYS A 131 -9.64 10.04 2.21
CA LYS A 131 -10.81 9.78 1.38
C LYS A 131 -11.52 11.10 1.11
N THR A 132 -11.50 11.54 -0.13
CA THR A 132 -12.18 12.76 -0.59
C THR A 132 -13.03 12.43 -1.82
N ASN A 133 -14.30 12.90 -1.84
CA ASN A 133 -15.24 12.59 -2.90
C ASN A 133 -15.41 11.07 -3.18
N GLY A 134 -15.30 10.25 -2.13
CA GLY A 134 -15.41 8.80 -2.22
C GLY A 134 -14.14 8.07 -2.67
N GLU A 135 -13.06 8.78 -2.98
CA GLU A 135 -11.80 8.20 -3.47
C GLU A 135 -10.67 8.34 -2.43
N TRP A 136 -9.90 7.28 -2.24
CA TRP A 136 -8.69 7.27 -1.44
C TRP A 136 -7.48 7.70 -2.27
N ARG A 137 -6.72 8.70 -1.80
CA ARG A 137 -5.51 9.20 -2.45
C ARG A 137 -4.42 9.48 -1.43
N ILE A 138 -3.18 9.23 -1.82
CA ILE A 138 -1.99 9.62 -1.04
C ILE A 138 -1.89 11.15 -1.06
N ILE A 139 -1.82 11.77 0.11
CA ILE A 139 -1.67 13.22 0.28
C ILE A 139 -0.27 13.61 0.76
N ASN A 140 0.45 12.66 1.34
CA ASN A 140 1.79 12.89 1.85
C ASN A 140 2.62 11.60 1.81
N LYS A 141 3.90 11.73 1.52
CA LYS A 141 4.89 10.68 1.63
C LYS A 141 6.11 11.20 2.36
N ILE A 142 6.54 10.49 3.40
CA ILE A 142 7.88 10.62 3.94
C ILE A 142 8.65 9.33 3.68
N PHE A 143 9.97 9.41 3.52
CA PHE A 143 10.75 8.22 3.18
C PHE A 143 12.21 8.30 3.63
N ASN A 144 12.80 7.13 3.79
CA ASN A 144 14.23 6.94 4.00
C ASN A 144 14.80 6.04 2.92
N VAL A 145 16.01 6.34 2.48
CA VAL A 145 16.77 5.54 1.51
C VAL A 145 18.08 5.07 2.15
N GLU A 146 18.25 3.77 2.23
CA GLU A 146 19.49 3.13 2.68
C GLU A 146 20.22 2.55 1.45
N PRO A 147 21.36 3.17 1.02
CA PRO A 147 22.15 2.60 -0.06
C PRO A 147 22.70 1.23 0.32
N LYS A 148 22.61 0.27 -0.59
CA LYS A 148 23.25 -1.04 -0.41
C LYS A 148 24.70 -0.99 -0.88
N LYS A 149 25.59 -1.57 -0.10
CA LYS A 149 26.98 -1.77 -0.52
C LYS A 149 27.01 -2.77 -1.68
N LYS A 150 27.75 -2.42 -2.71
CA LYS A 150 28.09 -3.32 -3.81
C LYS A 150 29.06 -4.39 -3.35
#